data_90b693936b6902bd1a236c97b667490d
#
_entry.id   90b693936b6902bd1a236c97b667490d
#
_cell.length_a   1.000
_cell.length_b   1.000
_cell.length_c   1.000
_cell.angle_alpha   90.00
_cell.angle_beta   90.00
_cell.angle_gamma   90.00
#
_symmetry.space_group_name_H-M   'P 1'
#
loop_
_entity.id
_entity.type
_entity.pdbx_description
1 polymer ?
#
loop_
_entity_poly.entity_id
_entity_poly.type
_entity_poly.pdbx_seq_one_letter_code
_entity_poly.pdbx_strand_id
1 'polypeptide(L)'
;MSRNLCPLYIVDDEVPVLESMAFMLESYGYSVDVYSNGQDFLQSVNLHQAGCVLLDCRMPEMRGQELHLLMRNQCSPISVIYLTGHGDIPMAVDALKEGALDFFQKPVDGNALVAAIDNAMECSLKNQEKQSAKLTLQSLTRREKEVLILVVKGMKNQDMANQLCVSLRTIEVHRSNVMKKLEVESLAALIHKVGHVI
;
A
#
# COMPACT_ATOMS: atom_id res chain seq x y z
N MET A 1 10.20 -17.50 11.53
CA MET A 1 10.23 -16.09 11.12
C MET A 1 8.86 -15.53 11.38
N SER A 2 8.72 -14.37 12.00
CA SER A 2 7.40 -13.76 12.24
C SER A 2 6.80 -13.37 10.89
N ARG A 3 5.63 -13.92 10.55
CA ARG A 3 4.89 -13.60 9.31
C ARG A 3 4.10 -12.28 9.40
N ASN A 4 4.19 -11.57 10.50
CA ASN A 4 3.48 -10.31 10.74
C ASN A 4 4.27 -9.12 10.17
N LEU A 5 4.44 -9.05 8.85
CA LEU A 5 5.07 -7.90 8.18
C LEU A 5 4.18 -6.65 8.30
N CYS A 6 2.87 -6.83 8.25
CA CYS A 6 1.85 -5.81 8.44
C CYS A 6 0.54 -6.47 8.92
N PRO A 7 -0.46 -5.71 9.39
CA PRO A 7 -1.74 -6.24 9.84
C PRO A 7 -2.45 -7.08 8.79
N LEU A 8 -3.10 -8.17 9.25
CA LEU A 8 -3.97 -9.02 8.45
C LEU A 8 -5.40 -8.91 8.98
N TYR A 9 -6.33 -8.61 8.09
CA TYR A 9 -7.73 -8.42 8.39
C TYR A 9 -8.60 -9.45 7.67
N ILE A 10 -9.70 -9.85 8.30
CA ILE A 10 -10.77 -10.62 7.64
C ILE A 10 -12.07 -9.85 7.81
N VAL A 11 -12.79 -9.66 6.71
CA VAL A 11 -14.11 -9.01 6.71
C VAL A 11 -15.11 -9.96 6.05
N ASP A 12 -16.05 -10.50 6.85
CA ASP A 12 -17.02 -11.50 6.43
C ASP A 12 -18.22 -11.43 7.39
N ASP A 13 -19.45 -11.49 6.91
CA ASP A 13 -20.64 -11.41 7.76
C ASP A 13 -20.98 -12.75 8.47
N GLU A 14 -20.38 -13.84 8.03
CA GLU A 14 -20.57 -15.17 8.62
C GLU A 14 -19.58 -15.42 9.75
N VAL A 15 -20.00 -15.26 11.02
CA VAL A 15 -19.16 -15.47 12.22
C VAL A 15 -18.42 -16.82 12.22
N PRO A 16 -19.05 -17.97 11.84
CA PRO A 16 -18.33 -19.24 11.77
C PRO A 16 -17.20 -19.25 10.73
N VAL A 17 -17.31 -18.47 9.65
CA VAL A 17 -16.26 -18.31 8.64
C VAL A 17 -15.12 -17.50 9.23
N LEU A 18 -15.40 -16.38 9.91
CA LEU A 18 -14.40 -15.56 10.60
C LEU A 18 -13.59 -16.39 11.60
N GLU A 19 -14.26 -17.14 12.49
CA GLU A 19 -13.61 -17.97 13.50
C GLU A 19 -12.73 -19.07 12.88
N SER A 20 -13.24 -19.78 11.87
CA SER A 20 -12.48 -20.87 11.23
C SER A 20 -11.28 -20.36 10.43
N MET A 21 -11.44 -19.24 9.74
CA MET A 21 -10.35 -18.63 8.97
C MET A 21 -9.27 -18.04 9.90
N ALA A 22 -9.68 -17.32 10.95
CA ALA A 22 -8.76 -16.80 11.95
C ALA A 22 -7.95 -17.92 12.59
N PHE A 23 -8.62 -18.97 13.08
CA PHE A 23 -7.95 -20.14 13.68
C PHE A 23 -6.95 -20.81 12.72
N MET A 24 -7.36 -20.98 11.47
CA MET A 24 -6.47 -21.53 10.42
C MET A 24 -5.23 -20.64 10.24
N LEU A 25 -5.39 -19.32 10.05
CA LEU A 25 -4.29 -18.41 9.79
C LEU A 25 -3.39 -18.21 11.01
N GLU A 26 -3.94 -18.23 12.21
CA GLU A 26 -3.17 -18.24 13.47
C GLU A 26 -2.28 -19.48 13.55
N SER A 27 -2.75 -20.63 13.08
CA SER A 27 -1.94 -21.86 13.02
C SER A 27 -0.73 -21.75 12.10
N TYR A 28 -0.80 -20.87 11.10
CA TYR A 28 0.31 -20.51 10.23
C TYR A 28 1.19 -19.36 10.78
N GLY A 29 0.85 -18.80 11.95
CA GLY A 29 1.62 -17.79 12.67
C GLY A 29 1.28 -16.35 12.33
N TYR A 30 0.11 -16.08 11.75
CA TYR A 30 -0.42 -14.72 11.58
C TYR A 30 -1.15 -14.26 12.84
N SER A 31 -1.14 -12.93 13.08
CA SER A 31 -2.11 -12.28 13.96
C SER A 31 -3.19 -11.68 13.08
N VAL A 32 -4.45 -11.95 13.40
CA VAL A 32 -5.60 -11.64 12.55
C VAL A 32 -6.61 -10.80 13.31
N ASP A 33 -7.03 -9.67 12.76
CA ASP A 33 -8.17 -8.91 13.24
C ASP A 33 -9.39 -9.22 12.38
N VAL A 34 -10.54 -9.50 13.00
CA VAL A 34 -11.76 -9.91 12.31
C VAL A 34 -12.87 -8.86 12.43
N TYR A 35 -13.64 -8.67 11.38
CA TYR A 35 -14.74 -7.72 11.29
C TYR A 35 -15.94 -8.40 10.63
N SER A 36 -17.12 -8.27 11.24
CA SER A 36 -18.36 -8.85 10.73
C SER A 36 -19.06 -7.99 9.67
N ASN A 37 -18.57 -6.79 9.41
CA ASN A 37 -19.09 -5.89 8.38
C ASN A 37 -18.04 -4.87 7.93
N GLY A 38 -18.27 -4.28 6.74
CA GLY A 38 -17.36 -3.30 6.15
C GLY A 38 -17.34 -1.96 6.89
N GLN A 39 -18.40 -1.61 7.61
CA GLN A 39 -18.48 -0.32 8.29
C GLN A 39 -17.60 -0.29 9.55
N ASP A 40 -17.63 -1.35 10.34
CA ASP A 40 -16.77 -1.49 11.52
C ASP A 40 -15.29 -1.54 11.10
N PHE A 41 -14.98 -2.23 10.00
CA PHE A 41 -13.64 -2.23 9.43
C PHE A 41 -13.17 -0.82 9.08
N LEU A 42 -13.97 -0.04 8.34
CA LEU A 42 -13.63 1.33 7.94
C LEU A 42 -13.44 2.29 9.12
N GLN A 43 -14.17 2.07 10.22
CA GLN A 43 -14.08 2.92 11.41
C GLN A 43 -12.90 2.56 12.32
N SER A 44 -12.49 1.30 12.32
CA SER A 44 -11.48 0.78 13.27
C SER A 44 -10.08 0.73 12.69
N VAL A 45 -9.93 0.58 11.36
CA VAL A 45 -8.64 0.35 10.71
C VAL A 45 -8.03 1.65 10.17
N ASN A 46 -6.72 1.82 10.38
CA ASN A 46 -5.98 2.89 9.73
C ASN A 46 -5.75 2.55 8.25
N LEU A 47 -6.61 3.05 7.38
CA LEU A 47 -6.54 2.81 5.94
C LEU A 47 -5.29 3.35 5.24
N HIS A 48 -4.47 4.17 5.90
CA HIS A 48 -3.21 4.69 5.34
C HIS A 48 -1.97 3.88 5.74
N GLN A 49 -2.16 2.82 6.53
CA GLN A 49 -1.11 1.86 6.89
C GLN A 49 -1.15 0.66 5.95
N ALA A 50 0.03 0.08 5.65
CA ALA A 50 0.10 -1.18 4.92
C ALA A 50 -0.63 -2.29 5.68
N GLY A 51 -1.27 -3.18 4.94
CA GLY A 51 -2.01 -4.32 5.48
C GLY A 51 -2.49 -5.24 4.37
N CYS A 52 -3.06 -6.37 4.75
CA CYS A 52 -3.78 -7.26 3.86
C CYS A 52 -5.19 -7.49 4.40
N VAL A 53 -6.20 -7.45 3.54
CA VAL A 53 -7.57 -7.78 3.91
C VAL A 53 -8.09 -8.93 3.06
N LEU A 54 -8.58 -9.97 3.73
CA LEU A 54 -9.40 -11.02 3.15
C LEU A 54 -10.85 -10.56 3.23
N LEU A 55 -11.47 -10.35 2.09
CA LEU A 55 -12.75 -9.65 1.99
C LEU A 55 -13.79 -10.53 1.33
N ASP A 56 -14.88 -10.82 2.04
CA ASP A 56 -16.02 -11.47 1.43
C ASP A 56 -16.70 -10.56 0.40
N CYS A 57 -17.15 -11.18 -0.69
CA CYS A 57 -17.81 -10.45 -1.78
C CYS A 57 -19.24 -10.04 -1.45
N ARG A 58 -19.95 -10.84 -0.63
CA ARG A 58 -21.39 -10.72 -0.42
C ARG A 58 -21.74 -10.53 1.05
N MET A 59 -21.66 -9.32 1.51
CA MET A 59 -22.08 -8.96 2.85
C MET A 59 -23.36 -8.12 2.82
N PRO A 60 -24.23 -8.19 3.86
CA PRO A 60 -25.33 -7.25 4.04
C PRO A 60 -24.84 -5.80 4.13
N GLU A 61 -25.69 -4.84 3.80
CA GLU A 61 -25.46 -3.40 3.91
C GLU A 61 -24.37 -2.84 3.00
N MET A 62 -23.18 -3.45 2.96
CA MET A 62 -22.05 -3.02 2.14
C MET A 62 -21.37 -4.23 1.50
N ARG A 63 -21.39 -4.31 0.17
CA ARG A 63 -20.69 -5.37 -0.57
C ARG A 63 -19.18 -5.18 -0.49
N GLY A 64 -18.43 -6.28 -0.61
CA GLY A 64 -16.97 -6.22 -0.61
C GLY A 64 -16.40 -5.27 -1.66
N GLN A 65 -17.01 -5.20 -2.86
CA GLN A 65 -16.59 -4.27 -3.92
C GLN A 65 -16.80 -2.80 -3.54
N GLU A 66 -17.87 -2.49 -2.81
CA GLU A 66 -18.14 -1.12 -2.34
C GLU A 66 -17.11 -0.72 -1.28
N LEU A 67 -16.79 -1.62 -0.35
CA LEU A 67 -15.73 -1.42 0.62
C LEU A 67 -14.37 -1.20 -0.07
N HIS A 68 -14.00 -2.04 -1.02
CA HIS A 68 -12.76 -1.90 -1.77
C HIS A 68 -12.70 -0.57 -2.53
N LEU A 69 -13.80 -0.14 -3.16
CA LEU A 69 -13.88 1.15 -3.84
C LEU A 69 -13.65 2.32 -2.87
N LEU A 70 -14.24 2.25 -1.66
CA LEU A 70 -14.01 3.27 -0.62
C LEU A 70 -12.55 3.32 -0.17
N MET A 71 -11.90 2.17 0.02
CA MET A 71 -10.47 2.09 0.34
C MET A 71 -9.62 2.69 -0.77
N ARG A 72 -9.91 2.38 -2.03
CA ARG A 72 -9.20 2.94 -3.20
C ARG A 72 -9.35 4.47 -3.31
N ASN A 73 -10.56 4.98 -3.08
CA ASN A 73 -10.82 6.43 -3.10
C ASN A 73 -10.02 7.18 -2.03
N GLN A 74 -9.70 6.51 -0.93
CA GLN A 74 -8.80 7.03 0.12
C GLN A 74 -7.33 6.74 -0.15
N CYS A 75 -7.00 6.18 -1.33
CA CYS A 75 -5.65 5.77 -1.67
C CYS A 75 -5.03 4.82 -0.64
N SER A 76 -5.82 3.89 -0.07
CA SER A 76 -5.32 2.91 0.89
C SER A 76 -4.25 2.03 0.27
N PRO A 77 -3.11 1.80 0.93
CA PRO A 77 -2.10 0.85 0.48
C PRO A 77 -2.47 -0.61 0.77
N ILE A 78 -3.53 -0.86 1.56
CA ILE A 78 -3.95 -2.21 1.96
C ILE A 78 -4.27 -3.04 0.72
N SER A 79 -3.64 -4.20 0.60
CA SER A 79 -3.92 -5.16 -0.47
C SER A 79 -5.19 -5.95 -0.17
N VAL A 80 -6.03 -6.14 -1.18
CA VAL A 80 -7.30 -6.85 -1.06
C VAL A 80 -7.20 -8.21 -1.75
N ILE A 81 -7.59 -9.26 -1.02
CA ILE A 81 -7.83 -10.61 -1.53
C ILE A 81 -9.30 -10.92 -1.32
N TYR A 82 -10.02 -11.23 -2.38
CA TYR A 82 -11.42 -11.57 -2.25
C TYR A 82 -11.63 -13.04 -1.90
N LEU A 83 -12.64 -13.27 -1.04
CA LEU A 83 -13.18 -14.60 -0.76
C LEU A 83 -14.62 -14.66 -1.25
N THR A 84 -15.03 -15.79 -1.82
CA THR A 84 -16.43 -15.97 -2.28
C THR A 84 -16.91 -17.40 -2.07
N GLY A 85 -18.18 -17.55 -1.72
CA GLY A 85 -18.81 -18.87 -1.51
C GLY A 85 -19.25 -19.59 -2.79
N HIS A 86 -19.43 -18.90 -3.92
CA HIS A 86 -19.86 -19.52 -5.19
C HIS A 86 -19.25 -18.80 -6.39
N GLY A 87 -18.75 -19.62 -7.32
CA GLY A 87 -17.96 -19.28 -8.49
C GLY A 87 -18.54 -18.26 -9.46
N ASP A 88 -18.53 -17.02 -9.06
CA ASP A 88 -18.77 -15.89 -9.95
C ASP A 88 -17.47 -15.52 -10.66
N ILE A 89 -17.03 -16.34 -11.63
CA ILE A 89 -15.86 -16.04 -12.46
C ILE A 89 -15.89 -14.60 -13.03
N PRO A 90 -17.03 -14.09 -13.52
CA PRO A 90 -17.09 -12.69 -13.93
C PRO A 90 -16.76 -11.71 -12.82
N MET A 91 -17.22 -11.95 -11.59
CA MET A 91 -16.94 -11.11 -10.43
C MET A 91 -15.46 -11.14 -10.05
N ALA A 92 -14.80 -12.32 -10.13
CA ALA A 92 -13.37 -12.44 -9.90
C ALA A 92 -12.54 -11.60 -10.89
N VAL A 93 -12.90 -11.67 -12.18
CA VAL A 93 -12.24 -10.89 -13.23
C VAL A 93 -12.41 -9.39 -13.00
N ASP A 94 -13.61 -8.95 -12.61
CA ASP A 94 -13.86 -7.52 -12.35
C ASP A 94 -13.16 -7.07 -11.07
N ALA A 95 -13.12 -7.88 -10.02
CA ALA A 95 -12.37 -7.59 -8.81
C ALA A 95 -10.85 -7.37 -9.08
N LEU A 96 -10.24 -8.22 -9.91
CA LEU A 96 -8.84 -8.07 -10.32
C LEU A 96 -8.62 -6.81 -11.17
N LYS A 97 -9.52 -6.48 -12.09
CA LYS A 97 -9.47 -5.23 -12.86
C LYS A 97 -9.61 -3.99 -11.96
N GLU A 98 -10.36 -4.11 -10.88
CA GLU A 98 -10.53 -3.06 -9.87
C GLU A 98 -9.35 -2.95 -8.91
N GLY A 99 -8.33 -3.80 -9.04
CA GLY A 99 -7.08 -3.70 -8.31
C GLY A 99 -6.97 -4.62 -7.10
N ALA A 100 -7.87 -5.60 -6.97
CA ALA A 100 -7.64 -6.70 -6.03
C ALA A 100 -6.39 -7.48 -6.45
N LEU A 101 -5.65 -7.99 -5.45
CA LEU A 101 -4.43 -8.74 -5.72
C LEU A 101 -4.74 -10.17 -6.14
N ASP A 102 -5.73 -10.77 -5.51
CA ASP A 102 -6.12 -12.16 -5.77
C ASP A 102 -7.58 -12.41 -5.39
N PHE A 103 -8.04 -13.63 -5.68
CA PHE A 103 -9.41 -14.07 -5.49
C PHE A 103 -9.42 -15.57 -5.17
N PHE A 104 -10.14 -15.98 -4.13
CA PHE A 104 -10.31 -17.37 -3.73
C PHE A 104 -11.75 -17.77 -3.58
N GLN A 105 -12.06 -18.99 -3.99
CA GLN A 105 -13.38 -19.60 -3.73
C GLN A 105 -13.32 -20.40 -2.42
N LYS A 106 -14.33 -20.19 -1.56
CA LYS A 106 -14.53 -21.00 -0.35
C LYS A 106 -15.06 -22.40 -0.74
N PRO A 107 -14.56 -23.51 -0.14
CA PRO A 107 -13.51 -23.57 0.87
C PRO A 107 -12.12 -23.35 0.30
N VAL A 108 -11.27 -22.61 1.02
CA VAL A 108 -9.95 -22.16 0.55
C VAL A 108 -8.88 -23.18 0.92
N ASP A 109 -7.95 -23.44 -0.01
CA ASP A 109 -6.71 -24.14 0.32
C ASP A 109 -5.80 -23.23 1.17
N GLY A 110 -5.47 -23.68 2.39
CA GLY A 110 -4.70 -22.87 3.34
C GLY A 110 -3.30 -22.53 2.84
N ASN A 111 -2.61 -23.41 2.12
CA ASN A 111 -1.26 -23.13 1.63
C ASN A 111 -1.28 -22.13 0.49
N ALA A 112 -2.24 -22.24 -0.42
CA ALA A 112 -2.41 -21.29 -1.51
C ALA A 112 -2.77 -19.89 -0.95
N LEU A 113 -3.68 -19.82 0.01
CA LEU A 113 -4.06 -18.56 0.65
C LEU A 113 -2.90 -17.91 1.38
N VAL A 114 -2.10 -18.66 2.13
CA VAL A 114 -0.90 -18.18 2.83
C VAL A 114 0.10 -17.57 1.84
N ALA A 115 0.35 -18.21 0.72
CA ALA A 115 1.26 -17.67 -0.31
C ALA A 115 0.73 -16.35 -0.89
N ALA A 116 -0.58 -16.24 -1.11
CA ALA A 116 -1.22 -15.02 -1.58
C ALA A 116 -1.15 -13.89 -0.54
N ILE A 117 -1.36 -14.20 0.75
CA ILE A 117 -1.24 -13.24 1.86
C ILE A 117 0.19 -12.70 1.96
N ASP A 118 1.20 -13.57 1.92
CA ASP A 118 2.60 -13.14 1.98
C ASP A 118 2.92 -12.17 0.82
N ASN A 119 2.49 -12.48 -0.40
CA ASN A 119 2.63 -11.58 -1.56
C ASN A 119 1.84 -10.27 -1.38
N ALA A 120 0.61 -10.35 -0.84
CA ALA A 120 -0.24 -9.19 -0.58
C ALA A 120 0.41 -8.21 0.42
N MET A 121 0.99 -8.73 1.49
CA MET A 121 1.69 -7.93 2.48
C MET A 121 2.90 -7.20 1.89
N GLU A 122 3.70 -7.90 1.06
CA GLU A 122 4.82 -7.25 0.37
C GLU A 122 4.37 -6.16 -0.62
N CYS A 123 3.31 -6.43 -1.38
CA CYS A 123 2.75 -5.44 -2.31
C CYS A 123 2.22 -4.21 -1.57
N SER A 124 1.53 -4.42 -0.44
CA SER A 124 0.99 -3.35 0.38
C SER A 124 2.07 -2.45 0.96
N LEU A 125 3.16 -3.04 1.49
CA LEU A 125 4.32 -2.28 1.97
C LEU A 125 4.95 -1.43 0.86
N LYS A 126 5.16 -2.00 -0.33
CA LYS A 126 5.68 -1.26 -1.49
C LYS A 126 4.74 -0.12 -1.91
N ASN A 127 3.42 -0.33 -1.83
CA ASN A 127 2.44 0.72 -2.13
C ASN A 127 2.48 1.85 -1.10
N GLN A 128 2.61 1.53 0.19
CA GLN A 128 2.75 2.52 1.26
C GLN A 128 4.02 3.37 1.08
N GLU A 129 5.15 2.74 0.75
CA GLU A 129 6.40 3.45 0.48
C GLU A 129 6.26 4.42 -0.70
N LYS A 130 5.67 3.97 -1.82
CA LYS A 130 5.41 4.82 -2.98
C LYS A 130 4.49 5.99 -2.65
N GLN A 131 3.45 5.75 -1.88
CA GLN A 131 2.50 6.79 -1.47
C GLN A 131 3.16 7.82 -0.55
N SER A 132 3.93 7.37 0.43
CA SER A 132 4.70 8.23 1.32
C SER A 132 5.70 9.09 0.53
N ALA A 133 6.44 8.49 -0.41
CA ALA A 133 7.33 9.24 -1.29
C ALA A 133 6.59 10.30 -2.12
N LYS A 134 5.42 9.95 -2.68
CA LYS A 134 4.59 10.89 -3.45
C LYS A 134 4.11 12.07 -2.62
N LEU A 135 3.64 11.83 -1.40
CA LEU A 135 3.20 12.89 -0.47
C LEU A 135 4.38 13.81 -0.11
N THR A 136 5.55 13.23 0.18
CA THR A 136 6.74 14.00 0.48
C THR A 136 7.18 14.84 -0.72
N LEU A 137 7.12 14.30 -1.95
CA LEU A 137 7.41 15.06 -3.17
C LEU A 137 6.43 16.23 -3.38
N GLN A 138 5.18 16.07 -3.00
CA GLN A 138 4.19 17.15 -3.07
C GLN A 138 4.51 18.31 -2.11
N SER A 139 5.10 18.03 -0.95
CA SER A 139 5.49 19.03 0.06
C SER A 139 6.72 19.87 -0.35
N LEU A 140 7.45 19.46 -1.39
CA LEU A 140 8.58 20.22 -1.90
C LEU A 140 8.10 21.51 -2.60
N THR A 141 8.79 22.61 -2.33
CA THR A 141 8.60 23.85 -3.07
C THR A 141 8.95 23.69 -4.54
N ARG A 142 8.50 24.60 -5.39
CA ARG A 142 8.84 24.59 -6.82
C ARG A 142 10.36 24.52 -7.05
N ARG A 143 11.14 25.30 -6.31
CA ARG A 143 12.60 25.34 -6.43
C ARG A 143 13.27 24.04 -5.95
N GLU A 144 12.76 23.46 -4.88
CA GLU A 144 13.24 22.16 -4.42
C GLU A 144 12.96 21.05 -5.43
N LYS A 145 11.80 21.06 -6.12
CA LYS A 145 11.48 20.13 -7.21
C LYS A 145 12.41 20.29 -8.40
N GLU A 146 12.67 21.52 -8.82
CA GLU A 146 13.62 21.82 -9.90
C GLU A 146 15.02 21.27 -9.57
N VAL A 147 15.52 21.53 -8.35
CA VAL A 147 16.81 21.02 -7.88
C VAL A 147 16.80 19.49 -7.78
N LEU A 148 15.75 18.87 -7.25
CA LEU A 148 15.64 17.42 -7.14
C LEU A 148 15.77 16.73 -8.51
N ILE A 149 15.06 17.23 -9.54
CA ILE A 149 15.13 16.68 -10.90
C ILE A 149 16.56 16.72 -11.45
N LEU A 150 17.29 17.81 -11.22
CA LEU A 150 18.65 17.96 -11.70
C LEU A 150 19.64 17.08 -10.92
N VAL A 151 19.41 16.89 -9.61
CA VAL A 151 20.20 15.98 -8.76
C VAL A 151 20.03 14.53 -9.20
N VAL A 152 18.79 14.10 -9.51
CA VAL A 152 18.52 12.75 -10.02
C VAL A 152 19.17 12.52 -11.40
N LYS A 153 19.27 13.56 -12.22
CA LYS A 153 20.02 13.52 -13.51
C LYS A 153 21.54 13.51 -13.34
N GLY A 154 22.05 13.54 -12.11
CA GLY A 154 23.48 13.49 -11.81
C GLY A 154 24.24 14.81 -12.06
N MET A 155 23.55 15.94 -12.16
CA MET A 155 24.20 17.25 -12.40
C MET A 155 25.01 17.69 -11.18
N LYS A 156 26.16 18.33 -11.45
CA LYS A 156 26.99 18.94 -10.42
C LYS A 156 26.35 20.23 -9.90
N ASN A 157 26.63 20.59 -8.64
CA ASN A 157 26.06 21.80 -8.03
C ASN A 157 26.33 23.08 -8.82
N GLN A 158 27.51 23.20 -9.42
CA GLN A 158 27.87 24.38 -10.23
C GLN A 158 27.03 24.50 -11.49
N ASP A 159 26.78 23.37 -12.15
CA ASP A 159 25.98 23.34 -13.40
C ASP A 159 24.50 23.64 -13.09
N MET A 160 24.00 23.14 -11.96
CA MET A 160 22.66 23.47 -11.46
C MET A 160 22.53 24.96 -11.13
N ALA A 161 23.54 25.54 -10.48
CA ALA A 161 23.57 26.98 -10.14
C ALA A 161 23.49 27.84 -11.42
N ASN A 162 24.27 27.49 -12.43
CA ASN A 162 24.25 28.16 -13.74
C ASN A 162 22.90 28.01 -14.45
N GLN A 163 22.35 26.78 -14.49
CA GLN A 163 21.09 26.51 -15.18
C GLN A 163 19.88 27.19 -14.53
N LEU A 164 19.88 27.25 -13.19
CA LEU A 164 18.76 27.85 -12.43
C LEU A 164 18.97 29.35 -12.16
N CYS A 165 20.09 29.93 -12.62
CA CYS A 165 20.48 31.33 -12.40
C CYS A 165 20.48 31.73 -10.92
N VAL A 166 21.08 30.90 -10.05
CA VAL A 166 21.22 31.11 -8.61
C VAL A 166 22.67 30.88 -8.14
N SER A 167 22.99 31.28 -6.92
CA SER A 167 24.32 31.03 -6.35
C SER A 167 24.54 29.54 -6.02
N LEU A 168 25.80 29.10 -6.01
CA LEU A 168 26.18 27.75 -5.57
C LEU A 168 25.64 27.47 -4.14
N ARG A 169 25.75 28.45 -3.25
CA ARG A 169 25.23 28.37 -1.89
C ARG A 169 23.72 28.14 -1.83
N THR A 170 22.97 28.76 -2.74
CA THR A 170 21.52 28.56 -2.86
C THR A 170 21.16 27.12 -3.26
N ILE A 171 21.94 26.53 -4.19
CA ILE A 171 21.78 25.12 -4.57
C ILE A 171 22.06 24.19 -3.39
N GLU A 172 23.13 24.43 -2.64
CA GLU A 172 23.47 23.64 -1.45
C GLU A 172 22.36 23.66 -0.40
N VAL A 173 21.77 24.84 -0.16
CA VAL A 173 20.62 24.99 0.76
C VAL A 173 19.40 24.21 0.25
N HIS A 174 19.03 24.36 -1.02
CA HIS A 174 17.89 23.60 -1.58
C HIS A 174 18.13 22.11 -1.54
N ARG A 175 19.34 21.63 -1.87
CA ARG A 175 19.69 20.20 -1.74
C ARG A 175 19.56 19.71 -0.30
N SER A 176 20.09 20.45 0.66
CA SER A 176 19.97 20.10 2.08
C SER A 176 18.51 20.01 2.51
N ASN A 177 17.67 20.96 2.09
CA ASN A 177 16.23 20.94 2.38
C ASN A 177 15.51 19.74 1.73
N VAL A 178 15.85 19.41 0.48
CA VAL A 178 15.32 18.24 -0.22
C VAL A 178 15.69 16.96 0.53
N MET A 179 16.99 16.80 0.88
CA MET A 179 17.47 15.62 1.61
C MET A 179 16.77 15.49 2.97
N LYS A 180 16.60 16.60 3.71
CA LYS A 180 15.88 16.64 4.99
C LYS A 180 14.42 16.26 4.84
N LYS A 181 13.69 16.87 3.89
CA LYS A 181 12.25 16.60 3.67
C LYS A 181 12.01 15.18 3.21
N LEU A 182 12.94 14.62 2.42
CA LEU A 182 12.87 13.24 1.95
C LEU A 182 13.46 12.24 2.96
N GLU A 183 13.98 12.72 4.10
CA GLU A 183 14.56 11.87 5.15
C GLU A 183 15.62 10.90 4.60
N VAL A 184 16.51 11.39 3.76
CA VAL A 184 17.59 10.61 3.14
C VAL A 184 18.95 11.23 3.40
N GLU A 185 19.95 10.40 3.65
CA GLU A 185 21.32 10.84 4.00
C GLU A 185 22.28 10.74 2.81
N SER A 186 21.90 10.06 1.72
CA SER A 186 22.76 9.86 0.56
C SER A 186 22.03 10.04 -0.75
N LEU A 187 22.80 10.35 -1.82
CA LEU A 187 22.27 10.42 -3.18
C LEU A 187 21.68 9.07 -3.64
N ALA A 188 22.30 7.97 -3.25
CA ALA A 188 21.80 6.63 -3.58
C ALA A 188 20.43 6.38 -2.93
N ALA A 189 20.27 6.73 -1.63
CA ALA A 189 18.99 6.63 -0.93
C ALA A 189 17.92 7.56 -1.55
N LEU A 190 18.32 8.76 -1.98
CA LEU A 190 17.45 9.69 -2.70
C LEU A 190 16.92 9.06 -3.99
N ILE A 191 17.82 8.55 -4.83
CA ILE A 191 17.46 7.93 -6.12
C ILE A 191 16.56 6.72 -5.89
N HIS A 192 16.85 5.88 -4.90
CA HIS A 192 16.00 4.74 -4.56
C HIS A 192 14.60 5.17 -4.14
N LYS A 193 14.49 6.22 -3.29
CA LYS A 193 13.20 6.71 -2.76
C LYS A 193 12.32 7.38 -3.83
N VAL A 194 12.90 8.08 -4.79
CA VAL A 194 12.14 8.89 -5.76
C VAL A 194 12.21 8.37 -7.20
N GLY A 195 13.10 7.45 -7.51
CA GLY A 195 13.34 6.95 -8.88
C GLY A 195 12.14 6.23 -9.50
N HIS A 196 11.15 5.84 -8.69
CA HIS A 196 9.90 5.21 -9.17
C HIS A 196 8.76 6.22 -9.34
N VAL A 197 8.96 7.50 -8.99
CA VAL A 197 7.90 8.52 -8.92
C VAL A 197 8.21 9.72 -9.84
N ILE A 198 9.47 9.88 -10.27
CA ILE A 198 9.95 10.90 -11.20
C ILE A 198 10.31 10.23 -12.55
#